data_c84135e2af7df03f7a6a42cab510163e
#
_entry.id   c84135e2af7df03f7a6a42cab510163e
#
_cell.length_a   1.000
_cell.length_b   1.000
_cell.length_c   1.000
_cell.angle_alpha   90.00
_cell.angle_beta   90.00
_cell.angle_gamma   90.00
#
_symmetry.space_group_name_H-M   'P 1'
#
loop_
_entity.id
_entity.type
_entity.pdbx_description
1 polymer ?
#
loop_
_entity_poly.entity_id
_entity_poly.type
_entity_poly.pdbx_seq_one_letter_code
_entity_poly.pdbx_strand_id
1 'polypeptide(L)'
;MTDSRRLRVLVVDDHDVVHWGFRLLLTEQPWVERCLTARGAEEALELTRRYEPHVALVDLFLGEQSGAELCETIRRESPSTRVLLISGAGWISPQAARAAGAAGFVSKDWSADDVAMAVRMVGKGMTVFAPRTEGPSAPLSEREREVLSLMASGATNKEIADRLYLSPHTVKEHTSSLYRKLKARNRTEAVQRAERLGLTA
;
A
#
# COMPACT_ATOMS: atom_id res chain seq x y z
N MET A 1 -28.31 -7.23 -18.04
CA MET A 1 -28.43 -8.20 -16.94
C MET A 1 -27.36 -7.87 -15.92
N THR A 2 -27.72 -7.19 -14.86
CA THR A 2 -26.81 -6.82 -13.77
C THR A 2 -26.49 -8.10 -12.99
N ASP A 3 -25.25 -8.55 -13.08
CA ASP A 3 -24.77 -9.66 -12.25
C ASP A 3 -24.83 -9.22 -10.78
N SER A 4 -25.89 -9.62 -10.11
CA SER A 4 -26.21 -9.29 -8.71
C SER A 4 -25.53 -10.26 -7.73
N ARG A 5 -24.50 -10.99 -8.18
CA ARG A 5 -23.79 -11.94 -7.33
C ARG A 5 -23.10 -11.18 -6.18
N ARG A 6 -23.52 -11.47 -4.97
CA ARG A 6 -22.87 -10.96 -3.77
C ARG A 6 -21.50 -11.65 -3.59
N LEU A 7 -20.53 -10.89 -3.08
CA LEU A 7 -19.14 -11.36 -2.97
C LEU A 7 -18.84 -11.92 -1.58
N ARG A 8 -18.17 -13.06 -1.55
CA ARG A 8 -17.44 -13.52 -0.36
C ARG A 8 -16.04 -12.92 -0.41
N VAL A 9 -15.66 -12.22 0.64
CA VAL A 9 -14.37 -11.53 0.75
C VAL A 9 -13.59 -12.12 1.92
N LEU A 10 -12.32 -12.42 1.70
CA LEU A 10 -11.37 -12.79 2.74
C LEU A 10 -10.40 -11.62 2.94
N VAL A 11 -10.20 -11.21 4.19
CA VAL A 11 -9.20 -10.22 4.58
C VAL A 11 -8.08 -10.94 5.33
N VAL A 12 -6.83 -10.75 4.91
CA VAL A 12 -5.66 -11.36 5.52
C VAL A 12 -4.70 -10.26 5.97
N ASP A 13 -4.52 -10.14 7.28
CA ASP A 13 -3.67 -9.14 7.93
C ASP A 13 -3.29 -9.65 9.32
N ASP A 14 -2.12 -9.35 9.84
CA ASP A 14 -1.69 -9.78 11.17
C ASP A 14 -2.09 -8.82 12.29
N HIS A 15 -2.75 -7.69 11.95
CA HIS A 15 -3.19 -6.66 12.88
C HIS A 15 -4.70 -6.73 13.17
N ASP A 16 -5.08 -6.94 14.42
CA ASP A 16 -6.49 -7.03 14.85
C ASP A 16 -7.32 -5.77 14.50
N VAL A 17 -6.73 -4.59 14.61
CA VAL A 17 -7.41 -3.32 14.29
C VAL A 17 -7.79 -3.25 12.81
N VAL A 18 -6.95 -3.81 11.94
CA VAL A 18 -7.20 -3.86 10.49
C VAL A 18 -8.35 -4.83 10.18
N HIS A 19 -8.37 -6.00 10.83
CA HIS A 19 -9.47 -6.95 10.71
C HIS A 19 -10.81 -6.31 11.09
N TRP A 20 -10.85 -5.62 12.22
CA TRP A 20 -12.05 -4.94 12.69
C TRP A 20 -12.52 -3.88 11.71
N GLY A 21 -11.60 -3.04 11.25
CA GLY A 21 -11.88 -1.95 10.31
C GLY A 21 -12.44 -2.47 8.97
N PHE A 22 -11.74 -3.41 8.33
CA PHE A 22 -12.20 -3.96 7.05
C PHE A 22 -13.45 -4.82 7.17
N ARG A 23 -13.59 -5.57 8.28
CA ARG A 23 -14.80 -6.34 8.51
C ARG A 23 -16.03 -5.43 8.62
N LEU A 24 -15.94 -4.34 9.41
CA LEU A 24 -17.02 -3.37 9.53
C LEU A 24 -17.34 -2.76 8.17
N LEU A 25 -16.32 -2.20 7.50
CA LEU A 25 -16.45 -1.56 6.19
C LEU A 25 -17.11 -2.46 5.15
N LEU A 26 -16.63 -3.71 5.03
CA LEU A 26 -17.08 -4.61 3.97
C LEU A 26 -18.42 -5.25 4.29
N THR A 27 -18.74 -5.51 5.57
CA THR A 27 -20.02 -6.11 5.96
C THR A 27 -21.19 -5.15 5.74
N GLU A 28 -20.96 -3.84 5.81
CA GLU A 28 -21.98 -2.83 5.50
C GLU A 28 -22.28 -2.69 4.00
N GLN A 29 -21.46 -3.28 3.15
CA GLN A 29 -21.65 -3.18 1.71
C GLN A 29 -22.74 -4.12 1.20
N PRO A 30 -23.76 -3.63 0.47
CA PRO A 30 -24.89 -4.46 0.01
C PRO A 30 -24.47 -5.54 -0.98
N TRP A 31 -23.30 -5.42 -1.60
CA TRP A 31 -22.73 -6.37 -2.54
C TRP A 31 -21.83 -7.43 -1.87
N VAL A 32 -21.63 -7.39 -0.54
CA VAL A 32 -20.89 -8.40 0.22
C VAL A 32 -21.88 -9.43 0.79
N GLU A 33 -21.62 -10.69 0.54
CA GLU A 33 -22.32 -11.83 1.11
C GLU A 33 -21.74 -12.20 2.48
N ARG A 34 -20.40 -12.26 2.54
CA ARG A 34 -19.66 -12.65 3.73
C ARG A 34 -18.26 -12.01 3.71
N CYS A 35 -17.83 -11.53 4.85
CA CYS A 35 -16.47 -11.11 5.10
C CYS A 35 -15.82 -12.08 6.11
N LEU A 36 -14.75 -12.74 5.67
CA LEU A 36 -13.90 -13.63 6.46
C LEU A 36 -12.60 -12.91 6.81
N THR A 37 -11.98 -13.27 7.91
CA THR A 37 -10.69 -12.69 8.33
C THR A 37 -9.72 -13.80 8.70
N ALA A 38 -8.44 -13.65 8.34
CA ALA A 38 -7.34 -14.54 8.68
C ALA A 38 -6.13 -13.72 9.14
N ARG A 39 -5.40 -14.21 10.13
CA ARG A 39 -4.21 -13.53 10.68
C ARG A 39 -2.89 -13.90 10.00
N GLY A 40 -2.90 -14.93 9.19
CA GLY A 40 -1.71 -15.41 8.50
C GLY A 40 -2.04 -16.35 7.34
N ALA A 41 -0.99 -16.83 6.69
CA ALA A 41 -1.14 -17.60 5.45
C ALA A 41 -1.85 -18.94 5.67
N GLU A 42 -1.56 -19.66 6.76
CA GLU A 42 -2.16 -20.97 7.02
C GLU A 42 -3.68 -20.88 7.18
N GLU A 43 -4.15 -19.97 8.03
CA GLU A 43 -5.58 -19.71 8.24
C GLU A 43 -6.24 -19.21 6.96
N ALA A 44 -5.55 -18.34 6.21
CA ALA A 44 -6.05 -17.83 4.94
C ALA A 44 -6.29 -18.95 3.92
N LEU A 45 -5.38 -19.90 3.81
CA LEU A 45 -5.50 -21.04 2.90
C LEU A 45 -6.61 -22.00 3.34
N GLU A 46 -6.76 -22.26 4.64
CA GLU A 46 -7.87 -23.06 5.17
C GLU A 46 -9.22 -22.43 4.84
N LEU A 47 -9.38 -21.12 5.11
CA LEU A 47 -10.60 -20.38 4.80
C LEU A 47 -10.86 -20.31 3.29
N THR A 48 -9.81 -20.21 2.49
CA THR A 48 -9.92 -20.21 1.01
C THR A 48 -10.45 -21.52 0.50
N ARG A 49 -9.94 -22.65 0.97
CA ARG A 49 -10.44 -23.99 0.58
C ARG A 49 -11.89 -24.22 1.02
N ARG A 50 -12.25 -23.76 2.22
CA ARG A 50 -13.55 -24.02 2.83
C ARG A 50 -14.67 -23.14 2.27
N TYR A 51 -14.38 -21.88 1.98
CA TYR A 51 -15.41 -20.88 1.65
C TYR A 51 -15.29 -20.33 0.25
N GLU A 52 -14.25 -20.66 -0.49
CA GLU A 52 -14.01 -20.23 -1.88
C GLU A 52 -14.31 -18.72 -2.05
N PRO A 53 -13.60 -17.82 -1.37
CA PRO A 53 -13.84 -16.39 -1.48
C PRO A 53 -13.63 -15.92 -2.93
N HIS A 54 -14.44 -14.97 -3.39
CA HIS A 54 -14.28 -14.39 -4.71
C HIS A 54 -13.09 -13.43 -4.76
N VAL A 55 -12.80 -12.75 -3.61
CA VAL A 55 -11.68 -11.83 -3.45
C VAL A 55 -10.99 -12.10 -2.12
N ALA A 56 -9.67 -12.15 -2.16
CA ALA A 56 -8.81 -12.09 -0.98
C ALA A 56 -8.07 -10.74 -0.97
N LEU A 57 -8.34 -9.91 0.04
CA LEU A 57 -7.57 -8.71 0.35
C LEU A 57 -6.44 -9.10 1.28
N VAL A 58 -5.19 -9.07 0.79
CA VAL A 58 -4.04 -9.66 1.48
C VAL A 58 -3.00 -8.57 1.77
N ASP A 59 -2.62 -8.40 3.04
CA ASP A 59 -1.48 -7.54 3.37
C ASP A 59 -0.21 -8.06 2.73
N LEU A 60 0.59 -7.15 2.20
CA LEU A 60 1.89 -7.47 1.60
C LEU A 60 2.88 -8.03 2.64
N PHE A 61 2.73 -7.63 3.90
CA PHE A 61 3.57 -8.07 5.03
C PHE A 61 2.71 -8.73 6.10
N LEU A 62 2.87 -10.03 6.28
CA LEU A 62 2.16 -10.87 7.25
C LEU A 62 3.16 -11.41 8.28
N GLY A 63 3.62 -10.55 9.20
CA GLY A 63 4.71 -10.88 10.12
C GLY A 63 6.00 -11.21 9.34
N GLU A 64 6.47 -12.45 9.44
CA GLU A 64 7.64 -12.94 8.70
C GLU A 64 7.30 -13.47 7.30
N GLN A 65 6.02 -13.56 6.94
CA GLN A 65 5.56 -14.12 5.67
C GLN A 65 5.29 -13.03 4.64
N SER A 66 5.45 -13.37 3.37
CA SER A 66 5.16 -12.49 2.25
C SER A 66 3.73 -12.69 1.74
N GLY A 67 2.94 -11.60 1.71
CA GLY A 67 1.62 -11.64 1.06
C GLY A 67 1.69 -11.93 -0.43
N ALA A 68 2.81 -11.66 -1.10
CA ALA A 68 3.01 -12.04 -2.50
C ALA A 68 3.15 -13.57 -2.66
N GLU A 69 3.87 -14.25 -1.77
CA GLU A 69 3.98 -15.71 -1.77
C GLU A 69 2.64 -16.38 -1.45
N LEU A 70 1.88 -15.80 -0.50
CA LEU A 70 0.52 -16.25 -0.23
C LEU A 70 -0.39 -16.07 -1.46
N CYS A 71 -0.25 -14.96 -2.19
CA CYS A 71 -0.98 -14.73 -3.43
C CYS A 71 -0.73 -15.82 -4.46
N GLU A 72 0.53 -16.20 -4.68
CA GLU A 72 0.91 -17.30 -5.59
C GLU A 72 0.26 -18.63 -5.16
N THR A 73 0.27 -18.90 -3.85
CA THR A 73 -0.31 -20.12 -3.29
C THR A 73 -1.84 -20.16 -3.43
N ILE A 74 -2.53 -19.05 -3.11
CA ILE A 74 -3.98 -18.94 -3.30
C ILE A 74 -4.34 -19.15 -4.77
N ARG A 75 -3.62 -18.52 -5.69
CA ARG A 75 -3.86 -18.67 -7.12
C ARG A 75 -3.73 -20.11 -7.61
N ARG A 76 -2.76 -20.85 -7.08
CA ARG A 76 -2.53 -22.25 -7.43
C ARG A 76 -3.62 -23.16 -6.88
N GLU A 77 -4.06 -22.94 -5.62
CA GLU A 77 -5.01 -23.79 -4.93
C GLU A 77 -6.47 -23.42 -5.21
N SER A 78 -6.76 -22.14 -5.44
CA SER A 78 -8.10 -21.62 -5.73
C SER A 78 -8.03 -20.59 -6.87
N PRO A 79 -7.95 -21.01 -8.13
CA PRO A 79 -7.83 -20.12 -9.28
C PRO A 79 -9.00 -19.14 -9.46
N SER A 80 -10.15 -19.46 -8.86
CA SER A 80 -11.35 -18.59 -8.85
C SER A 80 -11.25 -17.44 -7.86
N THR A 81 -10.38 -17.53 -6.84
CA THR A 81 -10.12 -16.46 -5.86
C THR A 81 -9.17 -15.43 -6.44
N ARG A 82 -9.62 -14.20 -6.56
CA ARG A 82 -8.80 -13.08 -7.05
C ARG A 82 -8.14 -12.38 -5.87
N VAL A 83 -6.83 -12.17 -5.94
CA VAL A 83 -6.09 -11.53 -4.85
C VAL A 83 -5.86 -10.05 -5.14
N LEU A 84 -6.25 -9.21 -4.19
CA LEU A 84 -5.92 -7.79 -4.11
C LEU A 84 -4.90 -7.60 -2.98
N LEU A 85 -3.67 -7.24 -3.32
CA LEU A 85 -2.65 -6.92 -2.32
C LEU A 85 -2.89 -5.53 -1.73
N ILE A 86 -2.63 -5.38 -0.44
CA ILE A 86 -2.71 -4.08 0.25
C ILE A 86 -1.47 -3.87 1.11
N SER A 87 -1.01 -2.64 1.28
CA SER A 87 0.08 -2.33 2.21
C SER A 87 0.03 -0.91 2.74
N GLY A 88 0.41 -0.72 4.00
CA GLY A 88 0.56 0.58 4.65
C GLY A 88 1.99 1.14 4.61
N ALA A 89 3.00 0.28 4.61
CA ALA A 89 4.39 0.69 4.79
C ALA A 89 5.34 0.24 3.66
N GLY A 90 4.88 -0.63 2.78
CA GLY A 90 5.69 -1.17 1.69
C GLY A 90 5.05 -0.94 0.33
N TRP A 91 5.81 -1.24 -0.70
CA TRP A 91 5.34 -1.15 -2.06
C TRP A 91 5.83 -2.36 -2.86
N ILE A 92 5.00 -2.84 -3.72
CA ILE A 92 5.34 -3.84 -4.73
C ILE A 92 5.12 -3.26 -6.11
N SER A 93 6.01 -3.51 -7.05
CA SER A 93 5.81 -3.03 -8.41
C SER A 93 4.57 -3.70 -9.04
N PRO A 94 3.81 -2.99 -9.88
CA PRO A 94 2.69 -3.60 -10.60
C PRO A 94 3.11 -4.83 -11.38
N GLN A 95 4.35 -4.86 -11.88
CA GLN A 95 4.93 -6.01 -12.57
C GLN A 95 5.15 -7.18 -11.61
N ALA A 96 5.77 -6.96 -10.44
CA ALA A 96 5.99 -7.99 -9.43
C ALA A 96 4.67 -8.51 -8.84
N ALA A 97 3.71 -7.63 -8.57
CA ALA A 97 2.37 -8.02 -8.10
C ALA A 97 1.63 -8.89 -9.15
N ARG A 98 1.72 -8.53 -10.43
CA ARG A 98 1.16 -9.36 -11.51
C ARG A 98 1.90 -10.69 -11.65
N ALA A 99 3.23 -10.71 -11.50
CA ALA A 99 4.02 -11.95 -11.52
C ALA A 99 3.59 -12.90 -10.39
N ALA A 100 3.33 -12.38 -9.19
CA ALA A 100 2.74 -13.15 -8.08
C ALA A 100 1.27 -13.56 -8.33
N GLY A 101 0.66 -13.08 -9.42
CA GLY A 101 -0.71 -13.41 -9.79
C GLY A 101 -1.79 -12.53 -9.16
N ALA A 102 -1.42 -11.42 -8.54
CA ALA A 102 -2.38 -10.49 -7.97
C ALA A 102 -3.22 -9.82 -9.07
N ALA A 103 -4.50 -9.63 -8.79
CA ALA A 103 -5.41 -8.86 -9.61
C ALA A 103 -5.30 -7.35 -9.34
N GLY A 104 -4.60 -6.96 -8.28
CA GLY A 104 -4.39 -5.56 -7.96
C GLY A 104 -3.47 -5.35 -6.78
N PHE A 105 -3.13 -4.07 -6.58
CA PHE A 105 -2.43 -3.56 -5.41
C PHE A 105 -2.97 -2.18 -5.03
N VAL A 106 -3.26 -1.98 -3.75
CA VAL A 106 -3.75 -0.72 -3.18
C VAL A 106 -2.98 -0.35 -1.91
N SER A 107 -3.00 0.93 -1.54
CA SER A 107 -2.40 1.40 -0.28
C SER A 107 -3.43 1.38 0.85
N LYS A 108 -3.02 1.06 2.09
CA LYS A 108 -3.82 1.25 3.31
C LYS A 108 -4.10 2.75 3.60
N ASP A 109 -3.37 3.66 2.93
CA ASP A 109 -3.62 5.12 3.02
C ASP A 109 -4.83 5.57 2.17
N TRP A 110 -5.40 4.70 1.36
CA TRP A 110 -6.62 5.01 0.61
C TRP A 110 -7.80 5.17 1.56
N SER A 111 -8.80 5.93 1.11
CA SER A 111 -10.05 6.00 1.87
C SER A 111 -10.70 4.61 1.96
N ALA A 112 -11.49 4.40 3.01
CA ALA A 112 -12.24 3.16 3.21
C ALA A 112 -13.12 2.84 1.97
N ASP A 113 -13.75 3.86 1.42
CA ASP A 113 -14.61 3.72 0.23
C ASP A 113 -13.81 3.33 -1.02
N ASP A 114 -12.61 3.88 -1.21
CA ASP A 114 -11.75 3.54 -2.34
C ASP A 114 -11.28 2.08 -2.25
N VAL A 115 -10.91 1.61 -1.04
CA VAL A 115 -10.55 0.21 -0.83
C VAL A 115 -11.75 -0.72 -1.08
N ALA A 116 -12.93 -0.37 -0.57
CA ALA A 116 -14.15 -1.14 -0.82
C ALA A 116 -14.47 -1.19 -2.33
N MET A 117 -14.34 -0.08 -3.04
CA MET A 117 -14.52 -0.03 -4.48
C MET A 117 -13.51 -0.91 -5.21
N ALA A 118 -12.24 -0.89 -4.83
CA ALA A 118 -11.19 -1.75 -5.40
C ALA A 118 -11.51 -3.23 -5.21
N VAL A 119 -11.94 -3.64 -4.02
CA VAL A 119 -12.39 -5.02 -3.73
C VAL A 119 -13.55 -5.40 -4.65
N ARG A 120 -14.54 -4.52 -4.81
CA ARG A 120 -15.69 -4.76 -5.69
C ARG A 120 -15.28 -4.90 -7.15
N MET A 121 -14.38 -4.04 -7.63
CA MET A 121 -13.86 -4.09 -9.00
C MET A 121 -13.12 -5.41 -9.27
N VAL A 122 -12.25 -5.82 -8.34
CA VAL A 122 -11.53 -7.09 -8.43
C VAL A 122 -12.50 -8.27 -8.42
N GLY A 123 -13.53 -8.24 -7.55
CA GLY A 123 -14.57 -9.27 -7.51
C GLY A 123 -15.40 -9.39 -8.79
N LYS A 124 -15.47 -8.31 -9.58
CA LYS A 124 -16.09 -8.29 -10.92
C LYS A 124 -15.14 -8.65 -12.06
N GLY A 125 -13.95 -9.15 -11.74
CA GLY A 125 -12.99 -9.58 -12.75
C GLY A 125 -12.05 -8.48 -13.29
N MET A 126 -12.16 -7.24 -12.81
CA MET A 126 -11.25 -6.16 -13.20
C MET A 126 -9.91 -6.27 -12.47
N THR A 127 -8.90 -5.59 -12.99
CA THR A 127 -7.60 -5.42 -12.33
C THR A 127 -7.49 -4.00 -11.78
N VAL A 128 -6.98 -3.86 -10.55
CA VAL A 128 -6.83 -2.57 -9.87
C VAL A 128 -5.37 -2.45 -9.43
N PHE A 129 -4.57 -1.83 -10.26
CA PHE A 129 -3.24 -1.40 -9.85
C PHE A 129 -3.29 0.11 -9.72
N ALA A 130 -3.17 0.60 -8.47
CA ALA A 130 -3.01 2.03 -8.26
C ALA A 130 -1.89 2.53 -9.16
N PRO A 131 -2.10 3.58 -9.95
CA PRO A 131 -0.98 4.23 -10.55
C PRO A 131 -0.02 4.56 -9.41
N ARG A 132 1.24 4.16 -9.56
CA ARG A 132 2.27 4.62 -8.63
C ARG A 132 2.15 6.14 -8.59
N THR A 133 1.68 6.69 -7.49
CA THR A 133 2.00 8.07 -7.17
C THR A 133 3.49 8.07 -6.79
N GLU A 134 4.34 7.79 -7.80
CA GLU A 134 5.75 8.02 -7.75
C GLU A 134 5.96 9.51 -7.86
N GLY A 135 5.62 10.19 -6.83
CA GLY A 135 5.79 11.59 -6.70
C GLY A 135 5.56 11.99 -5.27
N PRO A 136 6.10 13.09 -4.85
CA PRO A 136 5.74 13.70 -3.59
C PRO A 136 4.21 13.89 -3.60
N SER A 137 3.55 13.71 -2.45
CA SER A 137 2.10 13.90 -2.29
C SER A 137 1.62 15.30 -2.70
N ALA A 138 2.58 16.21 -2.88
CA ALA A 138 2.46 17.54 -3.48
C ALA A 138 3.82 17.89 -4.11
N PRO A 139 3.86 18.77 -5.14
CA PRO A 139 5.12 19.19 -5.74
C PRO A 139 6.04 19.80 -4.68
N LEU A 140 7.33 19.46 -4.77
CA LEU A 140 8.33 20.07 -3.90
C LEU A 140 8.52 21.54 -4.29
N SER A 141 8.52 22.42 -3.30
CA SER A 141 8.92 23.82 -3.51
C SER A 141 10.40 23.90 -3.92
N GLU A 142 10.83 25.02 -4.44
CA GLU A 142 12.21 25.25 -4.80
C GLU A 142 13.15 25.07 -3.59
N ARG A 143 12.76 25.61 -2.44
CA ARG A 143 13.49 25.45 -1.18
C ARG A 143 13.56 24.00 -0.68
N GLU A 144 12.49 23.25 -0.82
CA GLU A 144 12.51 21.82 -0.48
C GLU A 144 13.41 21.01 -1.41
N ARG A 145 13.50 21.35 -2.71
CA ARG A 145 14.46 20.72 -3.63
C ARG A 145 15.90 21.03 -3.27
N GLU A 146 16.21 22.28 -2.95
CA GLU A 146 17.57 22.67 -2.49
C GLU A 146 17.96 21.92 -1.22
N VAL A 147 17.07 21.89 -0.21
CA VAL A 147 17.29 21.13 1.03
C VAL A 147 17.49 19.65 0.74
N LEU A 148 16.67 19.06 -0.14
CA LEU A 148 16.76 17.65 -0.52
C LEU A 148 18.08 17.31 -1.22
N SER A 149 18.54 18.15 -2.13
CA SER A 149 19.84 17.99 -2.82
C SER A 149 21.00 18.00 -1.84
N LEU A 150 20.99 18.94 -0.89
CA LEU A 150 22.01 19.01 0.16
C LEU A 150 21.91 17.83 1.15
N MET A 151 20.71 17.34 1.42
CA MET A 151 20.53 16.12 2.20
C MET A 151 21.12 14.90 1.49
N ALA A 152 20.91 14.77 0.20
CA ALA A 152 21.44 13.67 -0.61
C ALA A 152 22.98 13.70 -0.68
N SER A 153 23.59 14.89 -0.68
CA SER A 153 25.05 15.04 -0.58
C SER A 153 25.63 14.79 0.82
N GLY A 154 24.80 14.42 1.80
CA GLY A 154 25.24 14.11 3.17
C GLY A 154 25.33 15.30 4.12
N ALA A 155 24.99 16.52 3.70
CA ALA A 155 25.11 17.71 4.54
C ALA A 155 24.19 17.65 5.77
N THR A 156 24.69 17.99 6.94
CA THR A 156 23.88 18.11 8.17
C THR A 156 22.91 19.29 8.09
N ASN A 157 21.87 19.32 8.94
CA ASN A 157 20.93 20.45 8.95
C ASN A 157 21.62 21.79 9.25
N LYS A 158 22.70 21.79 10.00
CA LYS A 158 23.50 22.99 10.25
C LYS A 158 24.20 23.46 8.98
N GLU A 159 24.87 22.57 8.27
CA GLU A 159 25.55 22.90 7.00
C GLU A 159 24.53 23.31 5.91
N ILE A 160 23.33 22.72 5.90
CA ILE A 160 22.25 23.14 5.01
C ILE A 160 21.81 24.58 5.36
N ALA A 161 21.64 24.86 6.65
CA ALA A 161 21.26 26.19 7.13
C ALA A 161 22.31 27.26 6.69
N ASP A 162 23.61 26.97 6.89
CA ASP A 162 24.68 27.83 6.51
C ASP A 162 24.75 28.08 4.98
N ARG A 163 24.58 27.01 4.17
CA ARG A 163 24.64 27.11 2.70
C ARG A 163 23.43 27.81 2.08
N LEU A 164 22.25 27.67 2.68
CA LEU A 164 21.03 28.28 2.18
C LEU A 164 20.67 29.61 2.83
N TYR A 165 21.54 30.09 3.76
CA TYR A 165 21.31 31.32 4.55
C TYR A 165 19.97 31.27 5.31
N LEU A 166 19.68 30.10 5.91
CA LEU A 166 18.48 29.85 6.70
C LEU A 166 18.81 29.61 8.18
N SER A 167 17.80 29.72 9.06
CA SER A 167 17.96 29.25 10.41
C SER A 167 17.91 27.70 10.46
N PRO A 168 18.60 27.05 11.43
CA PRO A 168 18.49 25.61 11.63
C PRO A 168 17.03 25.16 11.88
N HIS A 169 16.20 26.02 12.46
CA HIS A 169 14.78 25.79 12.68
C HIS A 169 14.02 25.72 11.35
N THR A 170 14.26 26.66 10.45
CA THR A 170 13.65 26.70 9.11
C THR A 170 14.03 25.48 8.27
N VAL A 171 15.30 25.03 8.35
CA VAL A 171 15.73 23.78 7.70
C VAL A 171 14.97 22.58 8.26
N LYS A 172 14.73 22.52 9.58
CA LYS A 172 13.95 21.46 10.20
C LYS A 172 12.48 21.46 9.73
N GLU A 173 11.88 22.62 9.51
CA GLU A 173 10.53 22.73 8.94
C GLU A 173 10.49 22.22 7.50
N HIS A 174 11.44 22.61 6.66
CA HIS A 174 11.54 22.11 5.29
C HIS A 174 11.77 20.61 5.24
N THR A 175 12.64 20.06 6.10
CA THR A 175 12.87 18.61 6.22
C THR A 175 11.62 17.85 6.66
N SER A 176 10.88 18.38 7.62
CA SER A 176 9.61 17.78 8.07
C SER A 176 8.56 17.79 6.96
N SER A 177 8.49 18.89 6.20
CA SER A 177 7.61 18.97 5.03
C SER A 177 8.02 17.99 3.92
N LEU A 178 9.34 17.85 3.67
CA LEU A 178 9.91 16.86 2.75
C LEU A 178 9.52 15.42 3.15
N TYR A 179 9.71 15.06 4.43
CA TYR A 179 9.35 13.71 4.90
C TYR A 179 7.87 13.42 4.69
N ARG A 180 7.00 14.39 4.99
CA ARG A 180 5.57 14.26 4.75
C ARG A 180 5.26 14.10 3.25
N LYS A 181 5.82 14.96 2.40
CA LYS A 181 5.58 14.93 0.94
C LYS A 181 6.14 13.67 0.28
N LEU A 182 7.32 13.23 0.70
CA LEU A 182 7.97 12.01 0.23
C LEU A 182 7.44 10.76 0.94
N LYS A 183 6.53 10.91 1.92
CA LYS A 183 6.03 9.83 2.78
C LYS A 183 7.16 9.04 3.46
N ALA A 184 8.24 9.72 3.83
CA ALA A 184 9.41 9.14 4.47
C ALA A 184 9.36 9.35 5.98
N ARG A 185 9.88 8.38 6.75
CA ARG A 185 9.91 8.42 8.23
C ARG A 185 11.19 9.06 8.77
N ASN A 186 12.24 9.06 7.99
CA ASN A 186 13.54 9.56 8.36
C ASN A 186 14.34 10.06 7.14
N ARG A 187 15.51 10.65 7.42
CA ARG A 187 16.39 11.20 6.40
C ARG A 187 16.81 10.20 5.33
N THR A 188 17.26 9.03 5.76
CA THR A 188 17.76 7.99 4.85
C THR A 188 16.64 7.54 3.90
N GLU A 189 15.46 7.30 4.43
CA GLU A 189 14.30 6.93 3.61
C GLU A 189 13.89 8.05 2.65
N ALA A 190 13.96 9.32 3.08
CA ALA A 190 13.65 10.46 2.22
C ALA A 190 14.60 10.57 1.03
N VAL A 191 15.89 10.42 1.26
CA VAL A 191 16.93 10.46 0.21
C VAL A 191 16.75 9.28 -0.75
N GLN A 192 16.60 8.07 -0.25
CA GLN A 192 16.37 6.87 -1.09
C GLN A 192 15.11 6.96 -1.95
N ARG A 193 14.04 7.55 -1.41
CA ARG A 193 12.80 7.76 -2.18
C ARG A 193 13.01 8.84 -3.24
N ALA A 194 13.69 9.91 -2.91
CA ALA A 194 13.98 10.97 -3.84
C ALA A 194 14.85 10.50 -5.02
N GLU A 195 15.87 9.68 -4.75
CA GLU A 195 16.71 9.06 -5.78
C GLU A 195 15.88 8.17 -6.72
N ARG A 196 15.01 7.32 -6.15
CA ARG A 196 14.11 6.47 -6.95
C ARG A 196 13.13 7.28 -7.80
N LEU A 197 12.79 8.47 -7.38
CA LEU A 197 11.89 9.38 -8.09
C LEU A 197 12.61 10.29 -9.09
N GLY A 198 13.95 10.23 -9.16
CA GLY A 198 14.74 11.13 -10.00
C GLY A 198 14.67 12.60 -9.54
N LEU A 199 14.44 12.84 -8.25
CA LEU A 199 14.33 14.19 -7.66
C LEU A 199 15.66 14.73 -7.12
N THR A 200 16.67 13.87 -7.05
CA THR A 200 18.08 14.20 -6.74
C THR A 200 18.88 14.05 -8.02
N ALA A 201 19.60 15.10 -8.40
CA ALA A 201 20.54 15.07 -9.52
C ALA A 201 21.81 14.31 -9.12
#